data_0a95c5b51f71d26dc3a7a20713b426b4
#
_entry.id   0a95c5b51f71d26dc3a7a20713b426b4
#
_cell.length_a   1.000
_cell.length_b   1.000
_cell.length_c   1.000
_cell.angle_alpha   90.00
_cell.angle_beta   90.00
_cell.angle_gamma   90.00
#
_symmetry.space_group_name_H-M   'P 1'
#
loop_
_entity.id
_entity.type
_entity.pdbx_description
1 polymer ?
#
loop_
_entity_poly.entity_id
_entity_poly.type
_entity_poly.pdbx_seq_one_letter_code
_entity_poly.pdbx_strand_id
1 'polypeptide(L)'
;MATRNPLTIIHRDILAAAMILTRVPVSWPYGDESPDTARSYWAFPLVGVGVAALPALLAAGLLGFGIPALAAAALMVFGIILMTGGLHYDGLADLGDSFGGRNPEHRLKIMHDSAIGSYGTLALITAVIIQTSCLAAIGTKDPQLMASAMIGIAAMSRGMMGMQRWQHTPPNANGLASVTGAPDQQVMLIGMLLALLCGVIFLDAVVALVCFLAGVITTFSLGRFLKTWIGGVNGDGLGATQQISEVVMLLVITVMIAG
;
A
#
# COMPACT_ATOMS: atom_id res chain seq x y z
N MET A 1 33.48 -5.55 14.16
CA MET A 1 32.44 -5.37 13.13
C MET A 1 32.79 -4.13 12.34
N ALA A 2 33.13 -4.24 11.06
CA ALA A 2 33.39 -3.07 10.22
C ALA A 2 32.07 -2.28 10.11
N THR A 3 32.10 -1.00 10.45
CA THR A 3 30.97 -0.09 10.29
C THR A 3 30.64 0.00 8.81
N ARG A 4 29.50 -0.58 8.40
CA ARG A 4 29.06 -0.50 7.00
C ARG A 4 28.81 0.96 6.64
N ASN A 5 29.18 1.35 5.42
CA ASN A 5 28.92 2.70 4.90
C ASN A 5 27.39 2.98 4.97
N PRO A 6 26.95 4.12 5.54
CA PRO A 6 25.53 4.49 5.61
C PRO A 6 24.79 4.43 4.27
N LEU A 7 25.43 4.82 3.18
CA LEU A 7 24.86 4.75 1.83
C LEU A 7 24.56 3.31 1.39
N THR A 8 25.45 2.36 1.76
CA THR A 8 25.22 0.93 1.49
C THR A 8 24.03 0.40 2.26
N ILE A 9 23.83 0.84 3.50
CA ILE A 9 22.70 0.47 4.33
C ILE A 9 21.40 0.96 3.70
N ILE A 10 21.33 2.24 3.34
CA ILE A 10 20.16 2.85 2.68
C ILE A 10 19.81 2.10 1.38
N HIS A 11 20.79 1.84 0.54
CA HIS A 11 20.59 1.12 -0.72
C HIS A 11 20.02 -0.28 -0.48
N ARG A 12 20.55 -1.03 0.50
CA ARG A 12 20.05 -2.36 0.88
C ARG A 12 18.59 -2.32 1.32
N ASP A 13 18.22 -1.36 2.14
CA ASP A 13 16.86 -1.24 2.66
C ASP A 13 15.86 -0.90 1.54
N ILE A 14 16.22 -0.01 0.62
CA ILE A 14 15.38 0.32 -0.54
C ILE A 14 15.21 -0.91 -1.45
N LEU A 15 16.28 -1.65 -1.73
CA LEU A 15 16.20 -2.89 -2.51
C LEU A 15 15.31 -3.93 -1.82
N ALA A 16 15.48 -4.14 -0.52
CA ALA A 16 14.67 -5.06 0.26
C ALA A 16 13.17 -4.68 0.20
N ALA A 17 12.86 -3.39 0.37
CA ALA A 17 11.49 -2.87 0.23
C ALA A 17 10.93 -3.10 -1.18
N ALA A 18 11.72 -2.83 -2.23
CA ALA A 18 11.30 -3.03 -3.61
C ALA A 18 11.05 -4.52 -3.93
N MET A 19 11.88 -5.42 -3.44
CA MET A 19 11.70 -6.87 -3.60
C MET A 19 10.40 -7.39 -2.95
N ILE A 20 9.99 -6.78 -1.84
CA ILE A 20 8.74 -7.17 -1.15
C ILE A 20 7.51 -6.59 -1.88
N LEU A 21 7.56 -5.32 -2.26
CA LEU A 21 6.38 -4.56 -2.68
C LEU A 21 6.15 -4.54 -4.19
N THR A 22 7.09 -5.06 -5.00
CA THR A 22 6.99 -4.98 -6.46
C THR A 22 7.34 -6.29 -7.13
N ARG A 23 6.93 -6.42 -8.41
CA ARG A 23 7.39 -7.46 -9.34
C ARG A 23 8.48 -6.96 -10.29
N VAL A 24 8.97 -5.76 -10.08
CA VAL A 24 10.12 -5.23 -10.83
C VAL A 24 11.33 -6.13 -10.52
N PRO A 25 12.03 -6.62 -11.54
CA PRO A 25 13.18 -7.48 -11.32
C PRO A 25 14.32 -6.69 -10.67
N VAL A 26 14.48 -6.87 -9.37
CA VAL A 26 15.54 -6.25 -8.58
C VAL A 26 16.55 -7.33 -8.21
N SER A 27 17.82 -7.14 -8.59
CA SER A 27 18.90 -8.03 -8.19
C SER A 27 19.41 -7.65 -6.80
N TRP A 28 19.73 -8.67 -5.98
CA TRP A 28 20.37 -8.48 -4.69
C TRP A 28 21.88 -8.63 -4.83
N PRO A 29 22.65 -7.52 -4.79
CA PRO A 29 24.08 -7.54 -5.13
C PRO A 29 24.98 -7.86 -3.92
N TYR A 30 24.42 -8.30 -2.79
CA TYR A 30 25.14 -8.46 -1.53
C TYR A 30 25.41 -9.93 -1.14
N GLY A 31 25.54 -10.80 -2.13
CA GLY A 31 25.87 -12.23 -1.94
C GLY A 31 24.85 -12.98 -1.08
N ASP A 32 25.32 -13.82 -0.18
CA ASP A 32 24.47 -14.70 0.66
C ASP A 32 23.81 -13.98 1.85
N GLU A 33 24.05 -12.68 2.02
CA GLU A 33 23.41 -11.91 3.10
C GLU A 33 21.94 -11.67 2.79
N SER A 34 21.05 -12.18 3.64
CA SER A 34 19.61 -11.95 3.50
C SER A 34 19.25 -10.48 3.70
N PRO A 35 18.23 -9.97 2.97
CA PRO A 35 17.69 -8.63 3.20
C PRO A 35 17.14 -8.47 4.63
N ASP A 36 17.44 -7.34 5.27
CA ASP A 36 16.81 -6.95 6.54
C ASP A 36 15.46 -6.30 6.25
N THR A 37 14.43 -7.14 6.19
CA THR A 37 13.09 -6.71 5.83
C THR A 37 12.44 -5.89 6.93
N ALA A 38 12.72 -6.17 8.21
CA ALA A 38 12.21 -5.38 9.32
C ALA A 38 12.69 -3.94 9.28
N ARG A 39 13.97 -3.74 8.93
CA ARG A 39 14.53 -2.40 8.77
C ARG A 39 14.04 -1.70 7.52
N SER A 40 13.69 -2.41 6.46
CA SER A 40 13.29 -1.82 5.17
C SER A 40 11.93 -1.09 5.19
N TYR A 41 11.12 -1.22 6.24
CA TYR A 41 9.80 -0.57 6.31
C TYR A 41 9.85 0.96 6.19
N TRP A 42 10.94 1.61 6.59
CA TRP A 42 11.08 3.05 6.39
C TRP A 42 11.09 3.46 4.91
N ALA A 43 11.54 2.57 4.03
CA ALA A 43 11.64 2.82 2.59
C ALA A 43 10.33 2.50 1.82
N PHE A 44 9.33 1.90 2.45
CA PHE A 44 8.05 1.55 1.82
C PHE A 44 7.36 2.74 1.13
N PRO A 45 7.31 3.96 1.72
CA PRO A 45 6.78 5.13 1.04
C PRO A 45 7.51 5.48 -0.25
N LEU A 46 8.84 5.35 -0.28
CA LEU A 46 9.64 5.65 -1.47
C LEU A 46 9.37 4.66 -2.61
N VAL A 47 9.19 3.38 -2.27
CA VAL A 47 8.76 2.36 -3.24
C VAL A 47 7.35 2.67 -3.75
N GLY A 48 6.47 3.19 -2.89
CA GLY A 48 5.14 3.66 -3.27
C GLY A 48 5.19 4.74 -4.35
N VAL A 49 6.06 5.73 -4.20
CA VAL A 49 6.33 6.75 -5.23
C VAL A 49 6.77 6.08 -6.54
N GLY A 50 7.75 5.17 -6.48
CA GLY A 50 8.28 4.49 -7.67
C GLY A 50 7.24 3.65 -8.42
N VAL A 51 6.38 2.94 -7.68
CA VAL A 51 5.31 2.09 -8.24
C VAL A 51 4.24 2.92 -8.94
N ALA A 52 3.87 4.07 -8.35
CA ALA A 52 2.79 4.90 -8.89
C ALA A 52 3.23 5.88 -9.97
N ALA A 53 4.50 6.32 -9.95
CA ALA A 53 4.95 7.42 -10.80
C ALA A 53 4.74 7.15 -12.30
N LEU A 54 5.22 6.02 -12.82
CA LEU A 54 5.07 5.73 -14.25
C LEU A 54 3.61 5.56 -14.67
N PRO A 55 2.77 4.73 -14.02
CA PRO A 55 1.35 4.63 -14.38
C PRO A 55 0.60 5.96 -14.28
N ALA A 56 0.90 6.78 -13.27
CA ALA A 56 0.23 8.06 -13.05
C ALA A 56 0.59 9.08 -14.14
N LEU A 57 1.87 9.20 -14.50
CA LEU A 57 2.31 10.11 -15.56
C LEU A 57 1.78 9.68 -16.93
N LEU A 58 1.77 8.38 -17.21
CA LEU A 58 1.17 7.86 -18.45
C LEU A 58 -0.33 8.17 -18.53
N ALA A 59 -1.08 7.96 -17.45
CA ALA A 59 -2.51 8.26 -17.42
C ALA A 59 -2.80 9.75 -17.59
N ALA A 60 -2.01 10.64 -16.96
CA ALA A 60 -2.13 12.09 -17.17
C ALA A 60 -1.85 12.48 -18.60
N GLY A 61 -0.83 11.86 -19.25
CA GLY A 61 -0.55 12.06 -20.66
C GLY A 61 -1.71 11.59 -21.56
N LEU A 62 -2.32 10.43 -21.28
CA LEU A 62 -3.47 9.90 -22.03
C LEU A 62 -4.67 10.87 -21.99
N LEU A 63 -4.92 11.52 -20.85
CA LEU A 63 -5.93 12.59 -20.74
C LEU A 63 -5.62 13.74 -21.67
N GLY A 64 -4.36 14.14 -21.79
CA GLY A 64 -3.91 15.19 -22.73
C GLY A 64 -4.16 14.84 -24.20
N PHE A 65 -4.21 13.55 -24.54
CA PHE A 65 -4.58 13.04 -25.88
C PHE A 65 -6.09 12.83 -26.09
N GLY A 66 -6.92 13.21 -25.10
CA GLY A 66 -8.38 13.09 -25.19
C GLY A 66 -8.95 11.72 -24.85
N ILE A 67 -8.17 10.84 -24.22
CA ILE A 67 -8.70 9.58 -23.68
C ILE A 67 -9.68 9.88 -22.54
N PRO A 68 -10.86 9.23 -22.46
CA PRO A 68 -11.81 9.46 -21.37
C PRO A 68 -11.18 9.23 -19.98
N ALA A 69 -11.50 10.11 -19.04
CA ALA A 69 -10.88 10.10 -17.70
C ALA A 69 -11.02 8.77 -16.97
N LEU A 70 -12.17 8.10 -17.11
CA LEU A 70 -12.37 6.77 -16.53
C LEU A 70 -11.42 5.72 -17.11
N ALA A 71 -11.18 5.77 -18.42
CA ALA A 71 -10.26 4.84 -19.08
C ALA A 71 -8.81 5.10 -18.67
N ALA A 72 -8.38 6.36 -18.60
CA ALA A 72 -7.05 6.74 -18.12
C ALA A 72 -6.83 6.31 -16.65
N ALA A 73 -7.82 6.55 -15.79
CA ALA A 73 -7.80 6.12 -14.39
C ALA A 73 -7.73 4.58 -14.25
N ALA A 74 -8.51 3.86 -15.04
CA ALA A 74 -8.48 2.40 -15.03
C ALA A 74 -7.12 1.85 -15.47
N LEU A 75 -6.51 2.43 -16.50
CA LEU A 75 -5.16 2.07 -16.97
C LEU A 75 -4.09 2.40 -15.92
N MET A 76 -4.23 3.51 -15.18
CA MET A 76 -3.36 3.84 -14.05
C MET A 76 -3.44 2.76 -12.96
N VAL A 77 -4.64 2.42 -12.50
CA VAL A 77 -4.86 1.38 -11.48
C VAL A 77 -4.30 0.05 -11.95
N PHE A 78 -4.59 -0.35 -13.20
CA PHE A 78 -4.06 -1.58 -13.79
C PHE A 78 -2.52 -1.57 -13.87
N GLY A 79 -1.91 -0.45 -14.24
CA GLY A 79 -0.45 -0.30 -14.25
C GLY A 79 0.17 -0.50 -12.86
N ILE A 80 -0.45 0.04 -11.81
CA ILE A 80 0.00 -0.17 -10.42
C ILE A 80 -0.15 -1.64 -10.01
N ILE A 81 -1.25 -2.29 -10.40
CA ILE A 81 -1.45 -3.73 -10.18
C ILE A 81 -0.33 -4.54 -10.85
N LEU A 82 0.03 -4.24 -12.10
CA LEU A 82 1.14 -4.91 -12.78
C LEU A 82 2.48 -4.70 -12.09
N MET A 83 2.79 -3.48 -11.66
CA MET A 83 4.03 -3.15 -10.95
C MET A 83 4.18 -3.90 -9.63
N THR A 84 3.08 -4.12 -8.90
CA THR A 84 3.06 -4.82 -7.61
C THR A 84 2.75 -6.32 -7.73
N GLY A 85 2.33 -6.78 -8.92
CA GLY A 85 1.81 -8.14 -9.12
C GLY A 85 0.52 -8.40 -8.35
N GLY A 86 -0.25 -7.35 -8.05
CA GLY A 86 -1.52 -7.47 -7.35
C GLY A 86 -1.42 -7.79 -5.86
N LEU A 87 -0.21 -7.81 -5.27
CA LEU A 87 0.05 -8.25 -3.89
C LEU A 87 -0.93 -7.67 -2.84
N HIS A 88 -1.21 -6.38 -2.93
CA HIS A 88 -2.07 -5.71 -1.95
C HIS A 88 -3.56 -5.99 -2.20
N TYR A 89 -3.94 -6.14 -3.48
CA TYR A 89 -5.29 -6.53 -3.88
C TYR A 89 -5.59 -7.97 -3.45
N ASP A 90 -4.61 -8.86 -3.58
CA ASP A 90 -4.67 -10.23 -3.08
C ASP A 90 -4.99 -10.26 -1.59
N GLY A 91 -4.21 -9.52 -0.78
CA GLY A 91 -4.49 -9.39 0.65
C GLY A 91 -5.87 -8.80 0.98
N LEU A 92 -6.38 -7.88 0.15
CA LEU A 92 -7.75 -7.37 0.30
C LEU A 92 -8.79 -8.44 -0.01
N ALA A 93 -8.56 -9.23 -1.06
CA ALA A 93 -9.45 -10.34 -1.44
C ALA A 93 -9.49 -11.41 -0.35
N ASP A 94 -8.33 -11.82 0.15
CA ASP A 94 -8.20 -12.82 1.22
C ASP A 94 -8.90 -12.38 2.51
N LEU A 95 -8.72 -11.10 2.89
CA LEU A 95 -9.47 -10.53 3.99
C LEU A 95 -10.97 -10.55 3.72
N GLY A 96 -11.40 -10.20 2.51
CA GLY A 96 -12.80 -10.27 2.10
C GLY A 96 -13.38 -11.68 2.24
N ASP A 97 -12.68 -12.69 1.71
CA ASP A 97 -13.14 -14.08 1.76
C ASP A 97 -13.15 -14.65 3.18
N SER A 98 -12.30 -14.10 4.08
CA SER A 98 -12.28 -14.48 5.48
C SER A 98 -13.64 -14.26 6.21
N PHE A 99 -14.52 -13.41 5.66
CA PHE A 99 -15.89 -13.21 6.20
C PHE A 99 -16.75 -14.47 6.11
N GLY A 100 -16.44 -15.42 5.23
CA GLY A 100 -17.04 -16.76 5.22
C GLY A 100 -16.58 -17.67 6.37
N GLY A 101 -15.59 -17.27 7.15
CA GLY A 101 -15.02 -18.07 8.23
C GLY A 101 -15.79 -17.98 9.55
N ARG A 102 -15.98 -19.11 10.22
CA ARG A 102 -16.77 -19.21 11.46
C ARG A 102 -15.99 -18.83 12.73
N ASN A 103 -14.69 -19.01 12.71
CA ASN A 103 -13.77 -18.71 13.82
C ASN A 103 -12.41 -18.26 13.28
N PRO A 104 -11.50 -17.72 14.11
CA PRO A 104 -10.21 -17.22 13.64
C PRO A 104 -9.38 -18.25 12.86
N GLU A 105 -9.33 -19.50 13.28
CA GLU A 105 -8.59 -20.57 12.61
C GLU A 105 -9.14 -20.85 11.21
N HIS A 106 -10.47 -20.93 11.09
CA HIS A 106 -11.14 -21.14 9.79
C HIS A 106 -10.94 -19.93 8.86
N ARG A 107 -10.96 -18.70 9.40
CA ARG A 107 -10.67 -17.48 8.63
C ARG A 107 -9.26 -17.48 8.08
N LEU A 108 -8.26 -17.82 8.92
CA LEU A 108 -6.87 -17.95 8.48
C LEU A 108 -6.70 -19.05 7.43
N LYS A 109 -7.42 -20.17 7.55
CA LYS A 109 -7.40 -21.22 6.52
C LYS A 109 -7.96 -20.73 5.19
N ILE A 110 -9.07 -19.96 5.20
CA ILE A 110 -9.63 -19.34 3.99
C ILE A 110 -8.62 -18.37 3.36
N MET A 111 -7.99 -17.51 4.14
CA MET A 111 -6.98 -16.55 3.66
C MET A 111 -5.73 -17.22 3.06
N HIS A 112 -5.44 -18.46 3.39
CA HIS A 112 -4.34 -19.24 2.79
C HIS A 112 -4.77 -20.11 1.61
N ASP A 113 -6.06 -20.09 1.24
CA ASP A 113 -6.56 -20.79 0.06
C ASP A 113 -6.30 -19.94 -1.18
N SER A 114 -5.72 -20.53 -2.22
CA SER A 114 -5.44 -19.82 -3.48
C SER A 114 -6.68 -19.55 -4.34
N ALA A 115 -7.85 -20.11 -3.95
CA ALA A 115 -9.11 -19.91 -4.66
C ALA A 115 -9.85 -18.67 -4.15
N ILE A 116 -10.09 -17.71 -5.04
CA ILE A 116 -10.87 -16.53 -4.70
C ILE A 116 -12.37 -16.88 -4.54
N GLY A 117 -12.97 -16.39 -3.47
CA GLY A 117 -14.40 -16.52 -3.19
C GLY A 117 -15.22 -15.30 -3.62
N SER A 118 -16.52 -15.35 -3.32
CA SER A 118 -17.44 -14.28 -3.69
C SER A 118 -17.19 -12.98 -2.92
N TYR A 119 -16.81 -13.05 -1.65
CA TYR A 119 -16.53 -11.85 -0.85
C TYR A 119 -15.26 -11.16 -1.30
N GLY A 120 -14.20 -11.91 -1.59
CA GLY A 120 -12.95 -11.36 -2.13
C GLY A 120 -13.17 -10.73 -3.50
N THR A 121 -13.91 -11.41 -4.39
CA THR A 121 -14.27 -10.85 -5.70
C THR A 121 -15.03 -9.53 -5.57
N LEU A 122 -16.03 -9.45 -4.68
CA LEU A 122 -16.80 -8.22 -4.46
C LEU A 122 -15.93 -7.11 -3.84
N ALA A 123 -15.01 -7.46 -2.93
CA ALA A 123 -14.07 -6.51 -2.34
C ALA A 123 -13.16 -5.89 -3.41
N LEU A 124 -12.61 -6.71 -4.32
CA LEU A 124 -11.78 -6.24 -5.45
C LEU A 124 -12.56 -5.33 -6.40
N ILE A 125 -13.74 -5.75 -6.83
CA ILE A 125 -14.60 -4.97 -7.74
C ILE A 125 -14.91 -3.61 -7.10
N THR A 126 -15.30 -3.60 -5.82
CA THR A 126 -15.63 -2.38 -5.08
C THR A 126 -14.42 -1.45 -4.99
N ALA A 127 -13.25 -1.97 -4.61
CA ALA A 127 -12.02 -1.18 -4.51
C ALA A 127 -11.63 -0.56 -5.85
N VAL A 128 -11.63 -1.35 -6.94
CA VAL A 128 -11.26 -0.86 -8.28
C VAL A 128 -12.27 0.18 -8.78
N ILE A 129 -13.57 -0.02 -8.57
CA ILE A 129 -14.60 0.97 -8.96
C ILE A 129 -14.39 2.28 -8.20
N ILE A 130 -14.18 2.25 -6.89
CA ILE A 130 -13.98 3.48 -6.10
C ILE A 130 -12.70 4.18 -6.55
N GLN A 131 -11.58 3.47 -6.65
CA GLN A 131 -10.30 4.05 -7.08
C GLN A 131 -10.39 4.70 -8.46
N THR A 132 -10.92 3.97 -9.45
CA THR A 132 -11.05 4.50 -10.83
C THR A 132 -12.02 5.67 -10.89
N SER A 133 -13.13 5.64 -10.16
CA SER A 133 -14.10 6.73 -10.10
C SER A 133 -13.51 7.99 -9.46
N CYS A 134 -12.83 7.86 -8.33
CA CYS A 134 -12.16 8.97 -7.66
C CYS A 134 -11.08 9.61 -8.57
N LEU A 135 -10.20 8.78 -9.13
CA LEU A 135 -9.14 9.25 -10.02
C LEU A 135 -9.69 9.91 -11.28
N ALA A 136 -10.76 9.36 -11.87
CA ALA A 136 -11.43 9.96 -13.01
C ALA A 136 -12.04 11.34 -12.66
N ALA A 137 -12.68 11.46 -11.50
CA ALA A 137 -13.24 12.72 -11.02
C ALA A 137 -12.16 13.80 -10.81
N ILE A 138 -10.99 13.42 -10.27
CA ILE A 138 -9.83 14.31 -10.14
C ILE A 138 -9.29 14.67 -11.53
N GLY A 139 -9.09 13.67 -12.38
CA GLY A 139 -8.49 13.83 -13.72
C GLY A 139 -9.31 14.67 -14.69
N THR A 140 -10.64 14.70 -14.55
CA THR A 140 -11.51 15.62 -15.33
C THR A 140 -11.31 17.09 -14.97
N LYS A 141 -10.85 17.37 -13.74
CA LYS A 141 -10.55 18.74 -13.30
C LYS A 141 -9.11 19.11 -13.67
N ASP A 142 -8.15 18.24 -13.33
CA ASP A 142 -6.73 18.45 -13.56
C ASP A 142 -6.00 17.10 -13.71
N PRO A 143 -5.48 16.77 -14.91
CA PRO A 143 -4.69 15.57 -15.14
C PRO A 143 -3.41 15.48 -14.27
N GLN A 144 -2.76 16.62 -13.99
CA GLN A 144 -1.54 16.64 -13.19
C GLN A 144 -1.86 16.37 -11.72
N LEU A 145 -2.96 16.95 -11.23
CA LEU A 145 -3.44 16.67 -9.87
C LEU A 145 -3.83 15.19 -9.70
N MET A 146 -4.43 14.54 -10.71
CA MET A 146 -4.71 13.10 -10.68
C MET A 146 -3.43 12.29 -10.51
N ALA A 147 -2.39 12.62 -11.28
CA ALA A 147 -1.11 11.91 -11.18
C ALA A 147 -0.44 12.14 -9.82
N SER A 148 -0.34 13.39 -9.38
CA SER A 148 0.28 13.75 -8.10
C SER A 148 -0.49 13.17 -6.91
N ALA A 149 -1.81 13.17 -6.95
CA ALA A 149 -2.65 12.56 -5.92
C ALA A 149 -2.36 11.07 -5.78
N MET A 150 -2.32 10.33 -6.89
CA MET A 150 -2.03 8.88 -6.83
C MET A 150 -0.63 8.60 -6.31
N ILE A 151 0.39 9.36 -6.73
CA ILE A 151 1.77 9.18 -6.26
C ILE A 151 1.88 9.44 -4.75
N GLY A 152 1.33 10.56 -4.27
CA GLY A 152 1.34 10.91 -2.85
C GLY A 152 0.59 9.90 -1.98
N ILE A 153 -0.60 9.49 -2.41
CA ILE A 153 -1.42 8.49 -1.71
C ILE A 153 -0.76 7.11 -1.72
N ALA A 154 -0.12 6.70 -2.82
CA ALA A 154 0.61 5.44 -2.90
C ALA A 154 1.80 5.39 -1.93
N ALA A 155 2.48 6.51 -1.70
CA ALA A 155 3.51 6.62 -0.68
C ALA A 155 2.93 6.53 0.74
N MET A 156 1.87 7.31 1.02
CA MET A 156 1.25 7.34 2.34
C MET A 156 0.64 5.99 2.73
N SER A 157 -0.07 5.34 1.84
CA SER A 157 -0.71 4.04 2.11
C SER A 157 0.31 2.93 2.41
N ARG A 158 1.50 2.98 1.79
CA ARG A 158 2.59 2.03 2.11
C ARG A 158 3.29 2.34 3.43
N GLY A 159 3.36 3.60 3.84
CA GLY A 159 3.78 3.97 5.20
C GLY A 159 2.88 3.37 6.27
N MET A 160 1.57 3.27 6.01
CA MET A 160 0.59 2.66 6.94
C MET A 160 0.89 1.17 7.21
N MET A 161 1.50 0.44 6.26
CA MET A 161 1.91 -0.95 6.48
C MET A 161 2.97 -1.06 7.59
N GLY A 162 3.94 -0.14 7.63
CA GLY A 162 4.96 -0.09 8.68
C GLY A 162 4.35 0.17 10.06
N MET A 163 3.43 1.14 10.16
CA MET A 163 2.68 1.42 11.38
C MET A 163 1.85 0.20 11.84
N GLN A 164 1.16 -0.45 10.92
CA GLN A 164 0.35 -1.63 11.19
C GLN A 164 1.20 -2.78 11.75
N ARG A 165 2.35 -3.06 11.12
CA ARG A 165 3.25 -4.14 11.52
C ARG A 165 3.95 -3.87 12.85
N TRP A 166 4.24 -2.61 13.16
CA TRP A 166 4.79 -2.19 14.44
C TRP A 166 3.80 -2.40 15.60
N GLN A 167 2.51 -2.13 15.37
CA GLN A 167 1.46 -2.21 16.41
C GLN A 167 0.99 -3.64 16.70
N HIS A 168 1.11 -4.56 15.74
CA HIS A 168 0.49 -5.88 15.82
C HIS A 168 1.45 -7.00 15.44
N THR A 169 1.36 -8.09 16.19
CA THR A 169 2.06 -9.35 15.88
C THR A 169 1.25 -10.19 14.89
N PRO A 170 1.90 -11.07 14.09
CA PRO A 170 1.19 -12.03 13.28
C PRO A 170 0.43 -13.04 14.15
N PRO A 171 -0.73 -13.55 13.66
CA PRO A 171 -1.49 -14.57 14.36
C PRO A 171 -0.77 -15.93 14.43
N ASN A 172 0.11 -16.21 13.46
CA ASN A 172 0.88 -17.45 13.35
C ASN A 172 2.38 -17.17 13.24
N ALA A 173 3.21 -18.02 13.87
CA ALA A 173 4.67 -17.90 13.81
C ALA A 173 5.28 -18.27 12.44
N ASN A 174 4.54 -18.94 11.55
CA ASN A 174 5.05 -19.55 10.31
C ASN A 174 4.67 -18.77 9.03
N GLY A 175 4.04 -17.58 9.14
CA GLY A 175 3.64 -16.77 7.98
C GLY A 175 4.75 -15.82 7.50
N LEU A 176 4.62 -15.31 6.26
CA LEU A 176 5.55 -14.35 5.66
C LEU A 176 5.79 -13.14 6.59
N ALA A 177 4.75 -12.62 7.24
CA ALA A 177 4.85 -11.49 8.17
C ALA A 177 5.69 -11.81 9.43
N SER A 178 5.80 -13.08 9.84
CA SER A 178 6.69 -13.48 10.95
C SER A 178 8.13 -13.59 10.51
N VAL A 179 8.37 -14.07 9.29
CA VAL A 179 9.71 -14.20 8.70
C VAL A 179 10.31 -12.81 8.40
N THR A 180 9.49 -11.87 7.93
CA THR A 180 9.94 -10.50 7.61
C THR A 180 10.23 -9.64 8.84
N GLY A 181 9.84 -10.07 10.04
CA GLY A 181 10.03 -9.31 11.27
C GLY A 181 9.10 -8.11 11.41
N ALA A 182 9.30 -7.32 12.47
CA ALA A 182 8.59 -6.07 12.72
C ALA A 182 9.59 -4.91 12.74
N PRO A 183 9.23 -3.73 12.20
CA PRO A 183 10.05 -2.55 12.36
C PRO A 183 10.14 -2.16 13.84
N ASP A 184 11.28 -1.64 14.26
CA ASP A 184 11.36 -0.93 15.53
C ASP A 184 10.65 0.43 15.46
N GLN A 185 10.52 1.10 16.59
CA GLN A 185 9.82 2.39 16.67
C GLN A 185 10.49 3.46 15.81
N GLN A 186 11.81 3.49 15.70
CA GLN A 186 12.53 4.50 14.91
C GLN A 186 12.30 4.28 13.42
N VAL A 187 12.41 3.05 12.95
CA VAL A 187 12.12 2.66 11.55
C VAL A 187 10.68 3.03 11.17
N MET A 188 9.72 2.71 12.05
CA MET A 188 8.31 3.05 11.84
C MET A 188 8.10 4.57 11.76
N LEU A 189 8.67 5.35 12.69
CA LEU A 189 8.51 6.81 12.71
C LEU A 189 9.16 7.46 11.48
N ILE A 190 10.34 7.01 11.05
CA ILE A 190 10.98 7.49 9.83
C ILE A 190 10.09 7.19 8.61
N GLY A 191 9.53 5.98 8.51
CA GLY A 191 8.61 5.62 7.44
C GLY A 191 7.35 6.48 7.41
N MET A 192 6.73 6.75 8.57
CA MET A 192 5.56 7.62 8.68
C MET A 192 5.89 9.08 8.32
N LEU A 193 7.04 9.59 8.75
CA LEU A 193 7.49 10.93 8.41
C LEU A 193 7.74 11.07 6.89
N LEU A 194 8.41 10.09 6.28
CA LEU A 194 8.61 10.06 4.83
C LEU A 194 7.29 9.94 4.06
N ALA A 195 6.35 9.14 4.56
CA ALA A 195 5.02 9.03 3.96
C ALA A 195 4.29 10.38 3.94
N LEU A 196 4.29 11.10 5.07
CA LEU A 196 3.72 12.45 5.15
C LEU A 196 4.48 13.44 4.26
N LEU A 197 5.82 13.41 4.27
CA LEU A 197 6.64 14.28 3.43
C LEU A 197 6.37 14.05 1.93
N CYS A 198 6.29 12.80 1.49
CA CYS A 198 5.87 12.49 0.11
C CYS A 198 4.46 13.01 -0.16
N GLY A 199 3.52 12.85 0.78
CA GLY A 199 2.19 13.45 0.65
C GLY A 199 2.24 14.96 0.40
N VAL A 200 3.01 15.70 1.22
CA VAL A 200 3.16 17.16 1.09
C VAL A 200 3.88 17.59 -0.19
N ILE A 201 4.81 16.79 -0.69
CA ILE A 201 5.50 17.08 -1.97
C ILE A 201 4.54 16.97 -3.17
N PHE A 202 3.61 16.03 -3.15
CA PHE A 202 2.72 15.74 -4.28
C PHE A 202 1.33 16.36 -4.13
N LEU A 203 0.95 16.79 -2.93
CA LEU A 203 -0.36 17.40 -2.63
C LEU A 203 -0.17 18.72 -1.88
N ASP A 204 -1.24 19.51 -1.81
CA ASP A 204 -1.30 20.63 -0.85
C ASP A 204 -1.10 20.10 0.59
N ALA A 205 -0.42 20.87 1.44
CA ALA A 205 -0.05 20.46 2.79
C ALA A 205 -1.27 20.12 3.66
N VAL A 206 -2.37 20.84 3.52
CA VAL A 206 -3.61 20.58 4.27
C VAL A 206 -4.26 19.30 3.77
N VAL A 207 -4.35 19.12 2.46
CA VAL A 207 -4.88 17.90 1.84
C VAL A 207 -4.04 16.67 2.25
N ALA A 208 -2.71 16.79 2.16
CA ALA A 208 -1.80 15.73 2.58
C ALA A 208 -1.99 15.34 4.05
N LEU A 209 -2.10 16.34 4.95
CA LEU A 209 -2.31 16.09 6.38
C LEU A 209 -3.65 15.40 6.65
N VAL A 210 -4.73 15.85 6.02
CA VAL A 210 -6.07 15.23 6.20
C VAL A 210 -6.09 13.81 5.67
N CYS A 211 -5.53 13.55 4.47
CA CYS A 211 -5.38 12.21 3.93
C CYS A 211 -4.53 11.31 4.84
N PHE A 212 -3.40 11.82 5.33
CA PHE A 212 -2.51 11.09 6.23
C PHE A 212 -3.23 10.69 7.52
N LEU A 213 -3.94 11.62 8.16
CA LEU A 213 -4.73 11.35 9.37
C LEU A 213 -5.85 10.33 9.11
N ALA A 214 -6.53 10.43 7.96
CA ALA A 214 -7.52 9.44 7.56
C ALA A 214 -6.89 8.04 7.41
N GLY A 215 -5.69 7.95 6.81
CA GLY A 215 -4.93 6.69 6.73
C GLY A 215 -4.52 6.14 8.09
N VAL A 216 -4.06 6.98 9.01
CA VAL A 216 -3.72 6.59 10.39
C VAL A 216 -4.94 6.03 11.12
N ILE A 217 -6.09 6.72 11.04
CA ILE A 217 -7.35 6.26 11.65
C ILE A 217 -7.79 4.92 11.05
N THR A 218 -7.73 4.80 9.74
CA THR A 218 -8.06 3.55 9.03
C THR A 218 -7.16 2.40 9.48
N THR A 219 -5.85 2.63 9.52
CA THR A 219 -4.86 1.63 9.95
C THR A 219 -5.12 1.16 11.38
N PHE A 220 -5.33 2.11 12.30
CA PHE A 220 -5.61 1.79 13.70
C PHE A 220 -6.91 1.00 13.85
N SER A 221 -7.97 1.40 13.16
CA SER A 221 -9.28 0.73 13.21
C SER A 221 -9.20 -0.68 12.63
N LEU A 222 -8.54 -0.82 11.47
CA LEU A 222 -8.36 -2.11 10.82
C LEU A 222 -7.46 -3.05 11.65
N GLY A 223 -6.42 -2.54 12.29
CA GLY A 223 -5.57 -3.33 13.17
C GLY A 223 -6.31 -3.89 14.37
N ARG A 224 -7.17 -3.08 15.01
CA ARG A 224 -8.04 -3.57 16.08
C ARG A 224 -9.02 -4.62 15.59
N PHE A 225 -9.61 -4.40 14.42
CA PHE A 225 -10.48 -5.38 13.79
C PHE A 225 -9.74 -6.70 13.52
N LEU A 226 -8.60 -6.68 12.84
CA LEU A 226 -7.81 -7.87 12.51
C LEU A 226 -7.36 -8.63 13.77
N LYS A 227 -6.98 -7.91 14.84
CA LYS A 227 -6.62 -8.53 16.12
C LYS A 227 -7.78 -9.35 16.70
N THR A 228 -9.01 -8.85 16.61
CA THR A 228 -10.20 -9.58 17.11
C THR A 228 -10.66 -10.64 16.12
N TRP A 229 -10.45 -10.41 14.81
CA TRP A 229 -10.97 -11.24 13.73
C TRP A 229 -10.14 -12.50 13.48
N ILE A 230 -8.80 -12.36 13.44
CA ILE A 230 -7.86 -13.45 13.14
C ILE A 230 -6.72 -13.60 14.18
N GLY A 231 -6.76 -12.82 15.27
CA GLY A 231 -5.78 -12.91 16.36
C GLY A 231 -4.52 -12.05 16.16
N GLY A 232 -4.42 -11.28 15.07
CA GLY A 232 -3.23 -10.45 14.75
C GLY A 232 -3.26 -9.93 13.33
N VAL A 233 -2.08 -9.53 12.79
CA VAL A 233 -1.95 -9.02 11.41
C VAL A 233 -0.94 -9.87 10.65
N ASN A 234 -1.42 -10.63 9.65
CA ASN A 234 -0.59 -11.39 8.71
C ASN A 234 -0.22 -10.55 7.47
N GLY A 235 0.43 -11.15 6.48
CA GLY A 235 0.81 -10.49 5.23
C GLY A 235 -0.38 -9.91 4.47
N ASP A 236 -1.47 -10.67 4.39
CA ASP A 236 -2.71 -10.27 3.70
C ASP A 236 -3.38 -9.12 4.43
N GLY A 237 -3.36 -9.12 5.78
CA GLY A 237 -3.80 -7.99 6.59
C GLY A 237 -2.98 -6.72 6.36
N LEU A 238 -1.67 -6.82 6.08
CA LEU A 238 -0.85 -5.67 5.68
C LEU A 238 -1.22 -5.19 4.28
N GLY A 239 -1.44 -6.09 3.32
CA GLY A 239 -1.91 -5.77 1.97
C GLY A 239 -3.28 -5.09 1.99
N ALA A 240 -4.23 -5.64 2.76
CA ALA A 240 -5.55 -5.05 2.98
C ALA A 240 -5.45 -3.65 3.64
N THR A 241 -4.52 -3.47 4.59
CA THR A 241 -4.28 -2.15 5.22
C THR A 241 -3.86 -1.12 4.19
N GLN A 242 -2.93 -1.46 3.30
CA GLN A 242 -2.49 -0.58 2.23
C GLN A 242 -3.68 -0.23 1.32
N GLN A 243 -4.44 -1.21 0.82
CA GLN A 243 -5.55 -0.99 -0.13
C GLN A 243 -6.69 -0.18 0.49
N ILE A 244 -7.13 -0.51 1.69
CA ILE A 244 -8.22 0.20 2.35
C ILE A 244 -7.80 1.64 2.67
N SER A 245 -6.57 1.85 3.14
CA SER A 245 -6.04 3.20 3.40
C SER A 245 -5.96 4.02 2.11
N GLU A 246 -5.52 3.42 1.00
CA GLU A 246 -5.44 4.06 -0.32
C GLU A 246 -6.82 4.49 -0.82
N VAL A 247 -7.81 3.60 -0.73
CA VAL A 247 -9.22 3.89 -1.10
C VAL A 247 -9.79 5.03 -0.24
N VAL A 248 -9.59 4.98 1.09
CA VAL A 248 -10.08 6.04 1.99
C VAL A 248 -9.44 7.38 1.69
N MET A 249 -8.13 7.43 1.46
CA MET A 249 -7.42 8.66 1.10
C MET A 249 -7.91 9.23 -0.24
N LEU A 250 -8.19 8.37 -1.24
CA LEU A 250 -8.76 8.79 -2.53
C LEU A 250 -10.16 9.37 -2.37
N LEU A 251 -11.00 8.78 -1.52
CA LEU A 251 -12.32 9.35 -1.22
C LEU A 251 -12.20 10.72 -0.54
N VAL A 252 -11.29 10.84 0.44
CA VAL A 252 -11.05 12.11 1.16
C VAL A 252 -10.61 13.21 0.20
N ILE A 253 -9.60 12.97 -0.63
CA ILE A 253 -9.14 14.00 -1.57
C ILE A 253 -10.21 14.37 -2.60
N THR A 254 -11.01 13.39 -3.06
CA THR A 254 -12.09 13.64 -4.01
C THR A 254 -13.15 14.59 -3.41
N VAL A 255 -13.50 14.39 -2.14
CA VAL A 255 -14.43 15.27 -1.43
C VAL A 255 -13.83 16.67 -1.25
N MET A 256 -12.56 16.79 -0.86
CA MET A 256 -11.89 18.07 -0.66
C MET A 256 -11.74 18.90 -1.95
N ILE A 257 -11.63 18.23 -3.10
CA ILE A 257 -11.52 18.90 -4.41
C ILE A 257 -12.91 19.24 -4.96
N ALA A 258 -13.96 18.52 -4.57
CA ALA A 258 -15.32 18.74 -5.05
C ALA A 258 -15.97 20.01 -4.44
N GLY A 259 -15.58 20.37 -3.22
CA GLY A 259 -16.01 21.59 -2.53
C GLY A 259 -15.14 22.78 -2.88
#